data_d57a07a888cd32fa7ab2dc75d627ad12
#
_entry.id   d57a07a888cd32fa7ab2dc75d627ad12
#
_cell.length_a   1.000
_cell.length_b   1.000
_cell.length_c   1.000
_cell.angle_alpha   90.00
_cell.angle_beta   90.00
_cell.angle_gamma   90.00
#
_symmetry.space_group_name_H-M   'P 1'
#
loop_
_entity.id
_entity.type
_entity.pdbx_description
1 polymer ?
#
loop_
_entity_poly.entity_id
_entity_poly.type
_entity_poly.pdbx_seq_one_letter_code
_entity_poly.pdbx_strand_id
1 'polypeptide(L)'
;MNTPEKDCIHRGWIAALALIAVLTAVSFIPPQSLGGVKLRRANILSDLVAFDDAVAAAEEPALFDEEDFHVDMEQVAERIEAERIEANSAPRPVQITFEWTLAPDSVRRMPVVPDSVRLNPTLVEIEDFGTPDSSRLRAFYDTLLCARRPVRIAVLGDSFIEGDILTADLRERLQQAYGGGGAGFAPMASPLTAFRRTIKTQSKGWTSYNIMQRKAAPQNLRENFYVSGWVCQPAAGASTRWENSDYRKRLDSCTAARVFFISPGESRVELTLNDSLRREFTVEGAPNIRQIAVTAPHVRSLSFKVLSGNEGFIGYGAVFEADGVVVDNYSVRSNN
;
A
#
# COMPACT_ATOMS: atom_id res chain seq x y z
N MET A 1 59.34 6.05 -19.97
CA MET A 1 58.06 5.95 -20.67
C MET A 1 56.96 6.01 -19.63
N ASN A 2 56.34 7.19 -19.44
CA ASN A 2 55.19 7.36 -18.54
C ASN A 2 53.96 6.76 -19.23
N THR A 3 53.34 5.78 -18.61
CA THR A 3 52.16 5.10 -19.14
C THR A 3 50.96 6.03 -19.09
N PRO A 4 50.13 6.12 -20.15
CA PRO A 4 48.97 7.02 -20.22
C PRO A 4 47.89 6.74 -19.17
N GLU A 5 47.91 5.60 -18.52
CA GLU A 5 46.98 5.20 -17.45
C GLU A 5 47.13 6.01 -16.16
N LYS A 6 48.35 6.39 -15.77
CA LYS A 6 48.60 7.21 -14.57
C LYS A 6 48.10 8.65 -14.71
N ASP A 7 48.09 9.19 -15.91
CA ASP A 7 47.58 10.53 -16.19
C ASP A 7 46.04 10.61 -16.11
N CYS A 8 45.33 9.57 -16.50
CA CYS A 8 43.88 9.52 -16.41
C CYS A 8 43.40 9.46 -14.96
N ILE A 9 44.07 8.69 -14.10
CA ILE A 9 43.74 8.59 -12.67
C ILE A 9 43.99 9.96 -11.98
N HIS A 10 45.07 10.61 -12.28
CA HIS A 10 45.39 11.93 -11.69
C HIS A 10 44.39 13.00 -12.11
N ARG A 11 43.98 13.03 -13.38
CA ARG A 11 42.93 13.93 -13.88
C ARG A 11 41.59 13.63 -13.26
N GLY A 12 41.25 12.35 -13.03
CA GLY A 12 40.03 11.93 -12.32
C GLY A 12 39.98 12.45 -10.88
N TRP A 13 41.09 12.33 -10.14
CA TRP A 13 41.21 12.88 -8.79
C TRP A 13 41.12 14.40 -8.73
N ILE A 14 41.74 15.10 -9.66
CA ILE A 14 41.67 16.57 -9.76
C ILE A 14 40.23 17.00 -10.04
N ALA A 15 39.53 16.33 -10.97
CA ALA A 15 38.14 16.62 -11.27
C ALA A 15 37.22 16.36 -10.08
N ALA A 16 37.40 15.27 -9.33
CA ALA A 16 36.64 14.96 -8.13
C ALA A 16 36.87 16.00 -7.02
N LEU A 17 38.12 16.39 -6.77
CA LEU A 17 38.42 17.43 -5.79
C LEU A 17 37.87 18.80 -6.20
N ALA A 18 37.92 19.15 -7.48
CA ALA A 18 37.33 20.38 -7.99
C ALA A 18 35.80 20.38 -7.82
N LEU A 19 35.12 19.25 -8.08
CA LEU A 19 33.70 19.10 -7.87
C LEU A 19 33.34 19.26 -6.39
N ILE A 20 34.06 18.59 -5.49
CA ILE A 20 33.85 18.71 -4.03
C ILE A 20 34.05 20.17 -3.59
N ALA A 21 35.09 20.85 -4.07
CA ALA A 21 35.31 22.25 -3.74
C ALA A 21 34.19 23.17 -4.23
N VAL A 22 33.66 22.96 -5.44
CA VAL A 22 32.50 23.70 -5.97
C VAL A 22 31.26 23.44 -5.14
N LEU A 23 30.96 22.20 -4.83
CA LEU A 23 29.78 21.82 -4.04
C LEU A 23 29.88 22.38 -2.61
N THR A 24 31.08 22.37 -2.03
CA THR A 24 31.33 23.00 -0.73
C THR A 24 31.12 24.52 -0.79
N ALA A 25 31.62 25.19 -1.84
CA ALA A 25 31.40 26.63 -2.02
C ALA A 25 29.91 26.97 -2.18
N VAL A 26 29.13 26.14 -2.89
CA VAL A 26 27.68 26.29 -3.04
C VAL A 26 26.95 26.17 -1.70
N SER A 27 27.46 25.36 -0.77
CA SER A 27 26.84 25.19 0.57
C SER A 27 26.92 26.48 1.43
N PHE A 28 27.80 27.43 1.11
CA PHE A 28 27.91 28.71 1.80
C PHE A 28 27.06 29.82 1.17
N ILE A 29 26.38 29.56 0.04
CA ILE A 29 25.50 30.56 -0.57
C ILE A 29 24.23 30.69 0.27
N PRO A 30 23.88 31.90 0.74
CA PRO A 30 22.62 32.09 1.49
C PRO A 30 21.41 31.79 0.60
N PRO A 31 20.26 31.42 1.18
CA PRO A 31 19.04 31.13 0.42
C PRO A 31 18.63 32.35 -0.40
N GLN A 32 18.43 32.15 -1.71
CA GLN A 32 18.09 33.17 -2.68
C GLN A 32 16.66 32.96 -3.17
N SER A 33 15.92 34.03 -3.42
CA SER A 33 14.63 33.98 -4.09
C SER A 33 14.78 34.35 -5.56
N LEU A 34 14.41 33.44 -6.45
CA LEU A 34 14.40 33.68 -7.89
C LEU A 34 12.95 33.59 -8.41
N GLY A 35 12.41 34.68 -8.91
CA GLY A 35 11.08 34.68 -9.50
C GLY A 35 9.93 34.26 -8.57
N GLY A 36 10.03 34.58 -7.26
CA GLY A 36 9.01 34.20 -6.26
C GLY A 36 9.17 32.79 -5.67
N VAL A 37 10.14 32.01 -6.15
CA VAL A 37 10.47 30.70 -5.59
C VAL A 37 11.66 30.82 -4.66
N LYS A 38 11.51 30.48 -3.37
CA LYS A 38 12.63 30.41 -2.41
C LYS A 38 13.45 29.14 -2.69
N LEU A 39 14.68 29.31 -3.11
CA LEU A 39 15.61 28.20 -3.28
C LEU A 39 16.14 27.79 -1.89
N ARG A 40 15.96 26.52 -1.55
CA ARG A 40 16.46 25.95 -0.29
C ARG A 40 17.97 25.82 -0.35
N ARG A 41 18.64 26.13 0.75
CA ARG A 41 20.09 25.96 0.89
C ARG A 41 20.46 24.49 0.74
N ALA A 42 21.36 24.16 -0.18
CA ALA A 42 21.95 22.84 -0.28
C ALA A 42 23.12 22.74 0.69
N ASN A 43 22.97 22.06 1.82
CA ASN A 43 24.06 21.85 2.76
C ASN A 43 24.62 20.43 2.62
N ILE A 44 25.76 20.29 1.95
CA ILE A 44 26.47 19.00 1.77
C ILE A 44 27.31 18.66 3.02
N LEU A 45 27.55 19.66 3.88
CA LEU A 45 28.33 19.52 5.10
C LEU A 45 27.43 19.47 6.35
N SER A 46 26.15 19.11 6.21
CA SER A 46 25.17 19.06 7.32
C SER A 46 25.66 18.24 8.51
N ASP A 47 26.44 17.19 8.25
CA ASP A 47 26.94 16.29 9.29
C ASP A 47 28.23 16.80 9.97
N LEU A 48 28.87 17.82 9.39
CA LEU A 48 30.15 18.36 9.86
C LEU A 48 30.06 19.81 10.38
N VAL A 49 29.14 20.59 9.82
CA VAL A 49 28.98 22.01 10.15
C VAL A 49 27.54 22.35 10.36
N ALA A 50 27.15 22.63 11.60
CA ALA A 50 25.87 23.23 11.91
C ALA A 50 25.97 24.75 11.62
N PHE A 51 25.22 25.20 10.60
CA PHE A 51 25.05 26.62 10.36
C PHE A 51 23.89 27.09 11.26
N ASP A 52 24.16 28.05 12.09
CA ASP A 52 23.14 28.68 12.96
C ASP A 52 22.25 29.56 12.07
N ASP A 53 21.25 28.97 11.43
CA ASP A 53 20.25 29.66 10.61
C ASP A 53 19.16 30.32 11.50
N ALA A 54 19.52 30.78 12.70
CA ALA A 54 18.62 31.39 13.67
C ALA A 54 17.91 32.69 13.19
N VAL A 55 18.07 33.07 11.94
CA VAL A 55 17.45 34.31 11.38
C VAL A 55 16.54 34.05 10.18
N ALA A 56 16.34 32.81 9.75
CA ALA A 56 15.47 32.48 8.63
C ALA A 56 14.36 31.47 8.95
N ALA A 57 14.05 31.24 10.21
CA ALA A 57 12.82 30.59 10.63
C ALA A 57 11.63 31.57 10.56
N ALA A 58 11.36 32.13 9.38
CA ALA A 58 10.03 32.56 9.03
C ALA A 58 9.25 31.28 8.76
N GLU A 59 8.57 30.80 9.80
CA GLU A 59 7.40 29.95 9.81
C GLU A 59 7.10 29.28 8.45
N GLU A 60 7.83 28.19 8.11
CA GLU A 60 7.19 27.16 7.30
C GLU A 60 5.97 26.75 8.15
N PRO A 61 4.73 26.76 7.63
CA PRO A 61 3.63 26.17 8.33
C PRO A 61 4.06 24.74 8.62
N ALA A 62 4.26 24.42 9.89
CA ALA A 62 4.62 23.08 10.32
C ALA A 62 3.58 22.16 9.68
N LEU A 63 4.02 21.27 8.81
CA LEU A 63 3.13 20.29 8.16
C LEU A 63 2.44 19.44 9.24
N PHE A 64 2.99 19.46 10.44
CA PHE A 64 2.51 18.79 11.64
C PHE A 64 2.83 19.68 12.84
N ASP A 65 1.81 20.04 13.63
CA ASP A 65 2.00 20.54 14.98
C ASP A 65 2.43 19.36 15.86
N GLU A 66 3.42 19.56 16.74
CA GLU A 66 3.79 18.55 17.75
C GLU A 66 2.59 18.16 18.64
N GLU A 67 1.62 19.07 18.81
CA GLU A 67 0.35 18.80 19.50
C GLU A 67 -0.53 17.77 18.75
N ASP A 68 -0.41 17.65 17.43
CA ASP A 68 -1.12 16.62 16.63
C ASP A 68 -0.63 15.19 16.95
N PHE A 69 0.52 15.04 17.60
CA PHE A 69 1.10 13.76 18.02
C PHE A 69 0.98 13.47 19.52
N HIS A 70 0.54 14.43 20.32
CA HIS A 70 0.17 14.16 21.71
C HIS A 70 -1.16 13.38 21.75
N VAL A 71 -1.03 12.09 21.47
CA VAL A 71 -2.15 11.17 21.61
C VAL A 71 -2.28 10.83 23.08
N ASP A 72 -3.30 11.38 23.73
CA ASP A 72 -3.70 10.94 25.06
C ASP A 72 -4.22 9.51 24.97
N MET A 73 -3.36 8.55 25.35
CA MET A 73 -3.65 7.11 25.24
C MET A 73 -4.86 6.71 26.08
N GLU A 74 -5.21 7.45 27.11
CA GLU A 74 -6.38 7.19 27.96
C GLU A 74 -7.66 7.59 27.22
N GLN A 75 -7.68 8.75 26.57
CA GLN A 75 -8.78 9.18 25.72
C GLN A 75 -8.96 8.28 24.49
N VAL A 76 -7.86 7.79 23.93
CA VAL A 76 -7.92 6.83 22.81
C VAL A 76 -8.50 5.51 23.28
N ALA A 77 -8.11 5.01 24.45
CA ALA A 77 -8.66 3.77 25.00
C ALA A 77 -10.15 3.88 25.28
N GLU A 78 -10.59 5.00 25.90
CA GLU A 78 -12.01 5.28 26.14
C GLU A 78 -12.80 5.39 24.84
N ARG A 79 -12.24 6.05 23.83
CA ARG A 79 -12.88 6.20 22.52
C ARG A 79 -12.99 4.88 21.78
N ILE A 80 -11.95 4.04 21.82
CA ILE A 80 -11.98 2.69 21.24
C ILE A 80 -13.04 1.83 21.93
N GLU A 81 -13.15 1.91 23.27
CA GLU A 81 -14.15 1.13 23.99
C GLU A 81 -15.57 1.64 23.73
N ALA A 82 -15.77 2.96 23.63
CA ALA A 82 -17.07 3.56 23.25
C ALA A 82 -17.47 3.15 21.81
N GLU A 83 -16.54 3.26 20.85
CA GLU A 83 -16.75 2.83 19.46
C GLU A 83 -17.03 1.31 19.37
N ARG A 84 -16.39 0.51 20.22
CA ARG A 84 -16.60 -0.94 20.29
C ARG A 84 -18.00 -1.28 20.83
N ILE A 85 -18.48 -0.55 21.83
CA ILE A 85 -19.83 -0.71 22.36
C ILE A 85 -20.86 -0.28 21.32
N GLU A 86 -20.63 0.82 20.63
CA GLU A 86 -21.51 1.32 19.58
C GLU A 86 -21.51 0.39 18.35
N ALA A 87 -20.35 -0.09 17.91
CA ALA A 87 -20.23 -1.05 16.81
C ALA A 87 -20.88 -2.41 17.12
N ASN A 88 -20.91 -2.82 18.39
CA ASN A 88 -21.62 -4.05 18.80
C ASN A 88 -23.14 -3.84 18.94
N SER A 89 -23.60 -2.60 19.12
CA SER A 89 -24.99 -2.22 19.31
C SER A 89 -25.66 -1.82 17.99
N ALA A 90 -24.90 -1.31 17.02
CA ALA A 90 -25.42 -0.96 15.71
C ALA A 90 -25.67 -2.20 14.85
N PRO A 91 -26.80 -2.27 14.12
CA PRO A 91 -27.00 -3.33 13.13
C PRO A 91 -25.83 -3.27 12.14
N ARG A 92 -25.10 -4.39 12.01
CA ARG A 92 -23.95 -4.47 11.08
C ARG A 92 -24.40 -4.06 9.70
N PRO A 93 -23.75 -3.08 9.06
CA PRO A 93 -24.11 -2.69 7.72
C PRO A 93 -24.00 -3.92 6.80
N VAL A 94 -25.07 -4.22 6.09
CA VAL A 94 -25.08 -5.33 5.13
C VAL A 94 -24.07 -5.00 4.03
N GLN A 95 -22.98 -5.72 3.99
CA GLN A 95 -22.03 -5.65 2.88
C GLN A 95 -22.70 -6.24 1.64
N ILE A 96 -23.00 -5.41 0.65
CA ILE A 96 -23.52 -5.88 -0.62
C ILE A 96 -22.34 -6.40 -1.43
N THR A 97 -22.32 -7.71 -1.65
CA THR A 97 -21.31 -8.38 -2.48
C THR A 97 -21.98 -8.72 -3.81
N PHE A 98 -21.37 -8.27 -4.90
CA PHE A 98 -21.68 -8.72 -6.24
C PHE A 98 -20.72 -9.84 -6.58
N GLU A 99 -21.24 -11.02 -6.92
CA GLU A 99 -20.40 -12.17 -7.25
C GLU A 99 -20.45 -12.46 -8.75
N TRP A 100 -19.28 -12.70 -9.29
CA TRP A 100 -19.09 -13.18 -10.64
C TRP A 100 -18.27 -14.46 -10.60
N THR A 101 -18.93 -15.61 -10.65
CA THR A 101 -18.28 -16.91 -10.63
C THR A 101 -18.23 -17.48 -12.05
N LEU A 102 -17.07 -17.79 -12.53
CA LEU A 102 -16.82 -18.49 -13.77
C LEU A 102 -16.44 -19.93 -13.43
N ALA A 103 -17.35 -20.85 -13.70
CA ALA A 103 -17.24 -22.30 -13.51
C ALA A 103 -16.51 -22.75 -12.22
N PRO A 104 -17.13 -23.58 -11.39
CA PRO A 104 -16.47 -24.11 -10.21
C PRO A 104 -15.31 -25.00 -10.66
N ASP A 105 -14.08 -24.50 -10.48
CA ASP A 105 -12.94 -25.39 -10.51
C ASP A 105 -12.91 -26.14 -9.19
N SER A 106 -12.89 -27.45 -9.26
CA SER A 106 -12.66 -28.30 -8.09
C SER A 106 -11.19 -28.20 -7.70
N VAL A 107 -10.78 -27.04 -7.18
CA VAL A 107 -9.44 -26.88 -6.61
C VAL A 107 -9.41 -27.71 -5.34
N ARG A 108 -8.87 -28.91 -5.48
CA ARG A 108 -8.60 -29.80 -4.38
C ARG A 108 -7.56 -29.16 -3.50
N ARG A 109 -7.99 -28.62 -2.35
CA ARG A 109 -7.08 -28.09 -1.33
C ARG A 109 -6.19 -29.24 -0.86
N MET A 110 -4.95 -29.24 -1.26
CA MET A 110 -3.96 -30.12 -0.67
C MET A 110 -3.52 -29.47 0.66
N PRO A 111 -3.55 -30.20 1.79
CA PRO A 111 -2.95 -29.71 2.99
C PRO A 111 -1.45 -29.53 2.74
N VAL A 112 -0.97 -28.29 2.83
CA VAL A 112 0.46 -28.02 2.75
C VAL A 112 1.02 -28.34 4.12
N VAL A 113 1.76 -29.42 4.22
CA VAL A 113 2.59 -29.70 5.40
C VAL A 113 3.86 -28.89 5.21
N PRO A 114 4.15 -27.91 6.09
CA PRO A 114 5.40 -27.17 5.98
C PRO A 114 6.57 -28.12 6.16
N ASP A 115 7.51 -28.10 5.24
CA ASP A 115 8.82 -28.71 5.46
C ASP A 115 9.41 -28.14 6.75
N SER A 116 10.00 -29.02 7.57
CA SER A 116 10.60 -28.61 8.84
C SER A 116 11.56 -27.43 8.60
N VAL A 117 11.16 -26.26 9.06
CA VAL A 117 11.98 -25.05 8.96
C VAL A 117 13.21 -25.29 9.82
N ARG A 118 14.39 -25.39 9.22
CA ARG A 118 15.65 -25.38 9.96
C ARG A 118 15.78 -24.00 10.60
N LEU A 119 15.62 -23.95 11.92
CA LEU A 119 15.81 -22.73 12.69
C LEU A 119 17.25 -22.24 12.46
N ASN A 120 17.38 -21.08 11.90
CA ASN A 120 18.67 -20.40 11.82
C ASN A 120 18.97 -19.83 13.21
N PRO A 121 20.07 -20.22 13.88
CA PRO A 121 20.37 -19.78 15.24
C PRO A 121 20.63 -18.26 15.35
N THR A 122 20.73 -17.54 14.23
CA THR A 122 20.86 -16.08 14.19
C THR A 122 19.53 -15.35 14.09
N LEU A 123 18.40 -16.06 13.96
CA LEU A 123 17.08 -15.44 13.94
C LEU A 123 16.64 -15.06 15.34
N VAL A 124 16.20 -13.82 15.48
CA VAL A 124 15.51 -13.34 16.68
C VAL A 124 14.10 -13.91 16.67
N GLU A 125 13.72 -14.58 17.77
CA GLU A 125 12.36 -15.10 17.93
C GLU A 125 11.36 -13.96 18.10
N ILE A 126 10.14 -14.16 17.62
CA ILE A 126 9.04 -13.24 17.88
C ILE A 126 8.58 -13.47 19.32
N GLU A 127 8.66 -12.42 20.15
CA GLU A 127 8.21 -12.49 21.54
C GLU A 127 6.67 -12.51 21.59
N ASP A 128 6.13 -13.50 22.31
CA ASP A 128 4.71 -13.56 22.63
C ASP A 128 4.49 -13.11 24.07
N PHE A 129 3.95 -11.91 24.25
CA PHE A 129 3.68 -11.34 25.57
C PHE A 129 2.39 -11.88 26.21
N GLY A 130 1.73 -12.84 25.57
CA GLY A 130 0.56 -13.52 26.11
C GLY A 130 0.94 -14.58 27.18
N THR A 131 -0.03 -15.00 27.99
CA THR A 131 0.11 -16.21 28.80
C THR A 131 -0.03 -17.45 27.91
N PRO A 132 0.48 -18.64 28.34
CA PRO A 132 0.33 -19.88 27.57
C PRO A 132 -1.12 -20.17 27.13
N ASP A 133 -2.10 -19.80 27.97
CA ASP A 133 -3.53 -20.01 27.70
C ASP A 133 -4.17 -18.90 26.85
N SER A 134 -3.51 -17.75 26.72
CA SER A 134 -4.00 -16.57 25.98
C SER A 134 -3.08 -16.14 24.83
N SER A 135 -2.17 -16.99 24.39
CA SER A 135 -1.25 -16.73 23.27
C SER A 135 -2.02 -16.47 21.99
N ARG A 136 -1.92 -15.23 21.49
CA ARG A 136 -2.51 -14.84 20.20
C ARG A 136 -1.69 -15.34 19.02
N LEU A 137 -0.38 -15.46 19.18
CA LEU A 137 0.50 -16.05 18.17
C LEU A 137 0.20 -17.54 17.96
N ARG A 138 -0.08 -18.28 19.02
CA ARG A 138 -0.50 -19.67 18.92
C ARG A 138 -1.80 -19.80 18.10
N ALA A 139 -2.81 -19.01 18.42
CA ALA A 139 -4.08 -19.01 17.67
C ALA A 139 -3.87 -18.66 16.19
N PHE A 140 -2.95 -17.74 15.90
CA PHE A 140 -2.56 -17.41 14.53
C PHE A 140 -1.89 -18.59 13.82
N TYR A 141 -0.92 -19.25 14.45
CA TYR A 141 -0.26 -20.42 13.86
C TYR A 141 -1.22 -21.60 13.67
N ASP A 142 -2.09 -21.87 14.64
CA ASP A 142 -3.12 -22.89 14.50
C ASP A 142 -4.06 -22.59 13.30
N THR A 143 -4.37 -21.31 13.08
CA THR A 143 -5.16 -20.89 11.92
C THR A 143 -4.41 -21.10 10.61
N LEU A 144 -3.09 -20.82 10.57
CA LEU A 144 -2.25 -21.08 9.39
C LEU A 144 -2.20 -22.56 9.05
N LEU A 145 -2.05 -23.42 10.05
CA LEU A 145 -1.97 -24.88 9.87
C LEU A 145 -3.31 -25.50 9.47
N CYS A 146 -4.42 -24.98 9.99
CA CYS A 146 -5.75 -25.51 9.74
C CYS A 146 -6.44 -24.93 8.49
N ALA A 147 -5.82 -24.05 7.76
CA ALA A 147 -6.30 -23.18 6.67
C ALA A 147 -7.54 -23.70 5.89
N ARG A 148 -8.72 -23.61 6.50
CA ARG A 148 -10.02 -23.89 5.84
C ARG A 148 -10.55 -22.70 5.04
N ARG A 149 -9.91 -21.54 5.16
CA ARG A 149 -10.26 -20.27 4.54
C ARG A 149 -8.97 -19.44 4.37
N PRO A 150 -8.95 -18.44 3.48
CA PRO A 150 -7.81 -17.56 3.36
C PRO A 150 -7.42 -16.90 4.69
N VAL A 151 -6.16 -17.03 5.07
CA VAL A 151 -5.59 -16.35 6.24
C VAL A 151 -4.96 -15.06 5.77
N ARG A 152 -5.44 -13.92 6.30
CA ARG A 152 -4.95 -12.60 5.92
C ARG A 152 -3.96 -12.05 6.90
N ILE A 153 -2.88 -11.50 6.34
CA ILE A 153 -1.85 -10.77 7.07
C ILE A 153 -1.81 -9.37 6.48
N ALA A 154 -2.20 -8.37 7.27
CA ALA A 154 -2.09 -6.96 6.91
C ALA A 154 -0.72 -6.44 7.33
N VAL A 155 0.04 -5.88 6.39
CA VAL A 155 1.32 -5.22 6.64
C VAL A 155 1.09 -3.72 6.49
N LEU A 156 1.38 -3.01 7.57
CA LEU A 156 1.30 -1.56 7.65
C LEU A 156 2.72 -1.01 7.78
N GLY A 157 3.00 0.12 7.20
CA GLY A 157 4.31 0.73 7.24
C GLY A 157 4.39 1.99 6.39
N ASP A 158 5.59 2.48 6.25
CA ASP A 158 5.95 3.71 5.56
C ASP A 158 6.42 3.48 4.10
N SER A 159 7.20 4.42 3.58
CA SER A 159 7.76 4.39 2.23
C SER A 159 8.69 3.19 1.96
N PHE A 160 9.35 2.64 2.99
CA PHE A 160 10.23 1.47 2.83
C PHE A 160 9.42 0.21 2.51
N ILE A 161 8.21 0.11 3.03
CA ILE A 161 7.32 -1.04 2.83
C ILE A 161 6.39 -0.83 1.63
N GLU A 162 6.00 0.42 1.34
CA GLU A 162 5.01 0.78 0.30
C GLU A 162 5.36 0.20 -1.08
N GLY A 163 6.65 0.13 -1.43
CA GLY A 163 7.13 -0.45 -2.68
C GLY A 163 6.94 -1.97 -2.83
N ASP A 164 6.45 -2.63 -1.78
CA ASP A 164 6.15 -4.08 -1.74
C ASP A 164 7.38 -4.98 -1.92
N ILE A 165 8.59 -4.48 -1.68
CA ILE A 165 9.82 -5.27 -1.81
C ILE A 165 9.93 -6.28 -0.67
N LEU A 166 9.86 -5.80 0.58
CA LEU A 166 9.90 -6.64 1.78
C LEU A 166 8.69 -7.58 1.85
N THR A 167 7.50 -7.03 1.61
CA THR A 167 6.25 -7.80 1.64
C THR A 167 6.17 -8.84 0.54
N ALA A 168 6.83 -8.65 -0.59
CA ALA A 168 6.92 -9.65 -1.65
C ALA A 168 7.65 -10.92 -1.17
N ASP A 169 8.77 -10.76 -0.47
CA ASP A 169 9.55 -11.89 0.04
C ASP A 169 8.83 -12.61 1.19
N LEU A 170 8.21 -11.84 2.10
CA LEU A 170 7.37 -12.38 3.16
C LEU A 170 6.20 -13.20 2.58
N ARG A 171 5.51 -12.61 1.60
CA ARG A 171 4.40 -13.24 0.90
C ARG A 171 4.82 -14.53 0.22
N GLU A 172 5.92 -14.52 -0.53
CA GLU A 172 6.42 -15.70 -1.23
C GLU A 172 6.70 -16.84 -0.26
N ARG A 173 7.41 -16.58 0.84
CA ARG A 173 7.75 -17.59 1.85
C ARG A 173 6.51 -18.17 2.52
N LEU A 174 5.58 -17.33 2.93
CA LEU A 174 4.34 -17.77 3.57
C LEU A 174 3.45 -18.56 2.61
N GLN A 175 3.31 -18.11 1.36
CA GLN A 175 2.51 -18.80 0.36
C GLN A 175 3.16 -20.11 -0.09
N GLN A 176 4.48 -20.22 -0.05
CA GLN A 176 5.18 -21.49 -0.29
C GLN A 176 4.93 -22.49 0.83
N ALA A 177 4.97 -22.04 2.08
CA ALA A 177 4.82 -22.89 3.25
C ALA A 177 3.37 -23.31 3.51
N TYR A 178 2.42 -22.39 3.35
CA TYR A 178 1.02 -22.59 3.79
C TYR A 178 0.00 -22.51 2.65
N GLY A 179 0.43 -22.47 1.41
CA GLY A 179 -0.45 -22.27 0.27
C GLY A 179 -0.86 -20.82 0.10
N GLY A 180 -1.63 -20.55 -0.94
CA GLY A 180 -2.03 -19.21 -1.31
C GLY A 180 -1.36 -18.74 -2.60
N GLY A 181 -1.79 -17.58 -3.08
CA GLY A 181 -1.30 -16.95 -4.30
C GLY A 181 -1.85 -15.54 -4.46
N GLY A 182 -1.36 -14.83 -5.46
CA GLY A 182 -1.76 -13.47 -5.75
C GLY A 182 -0.99 -12.42 -4.93
N ALA A 183 -1.09 -11.16 -5.38
CA ALA A 183 -0.32 -10.03 -4.84
C ALA A 183 -0.96 -9.41 -3.58
N GLY A 184 -2.11 -9.89 -3.12
CA GLY A 184 -2.88 -9.24 -2.07
C GLY A 184 -3.45 -7.90 -2.55
N PHE A 185 -3.54 -6.92 -1.66
CA PHE A 185 -4.11 -5.61 -1.95
C PHE A 185 -3.23 -4.79 -2.90
N ALA A 186 -3.87 -4.21 -3.92
CA ALA A 186 -3.30 -3.24 -4.85
C ALA A 186 -4.20 -2.00 -4.92
N PRO A 187 -3.70 -0.77 -4.68
CA PRO A 187 -4.52 0.42 -4.69
C PRO A 187 -5.11 0.71 -6.08
N MET A 188 -6.23 1.45 -6.11
CA MET A 188 -6.91 1.87 -7.33
C MET A 188 -6.03 2.77 -8.18
N ALA A 189 -5.42 3.76 -7.56
CA ALA A 189 -4.46 4.65 -8.17
C ALA A 189 -3.53 5.21 -7.08
N SER A 190 -2.23 5.19 -7.34
CA SER A 190 -1.22 5.74 -6.45
C SER A 190 -0.02 6.14 -7.30
N PRO A 191 0.75 7.16 -6.93
CA PRO A 191 1.99 7.53 -7.61
C PRO A 191 3.01 6.39 -7.69
N LEU A 192 2.92 5.40 -6.77
CA LEU A 192 3.82 4.24 -6.71
C LEU A 192 3.36 3.02 -7.49
N THR A 193 2.16 3.01 -8.06
CA THR A 193 1.67 1.83 -8.79
C THR A 193 2.61 1.43 -9.94
N ALA A 194 3.27 2.39 -10.56
CA ALA A 194 4.25 2.13 -11.62
C ALA A 194 5.56 1.47 -11.13
N PHE A 195 5.90 1.61 -9.84
CA PHE A 195 7.14 1.08 -9.26
C PHE A 195 6.96 -0.26 -8.56
N ARG A 196 5.72 -0.65 -8.26
CA ARG A 196 5.41 -1.90 -7.58
C ARG A 196 5.57 -3.07 -8.55
N ARG A 197 6.57 -3.92 -8.29
CA ARG A 197 6.92 -5.04 -9.19
C ARG A 197 6.01 -6.26 -9.03
N THR A 198 5.30 -6.37 -7.91
CA THR A 198 4.45 -7.52 -7.58
C THR A 198 3.15 -7.57 -8.35
N ILE A 199 2.70 -6.43 -8.87
CA ILE A 199 1.52 -6.31 -9.72
C ILE A 199 1.69 -5.10 -10.64
N LYS A 200 1.40 -5.26 -11.91
CA LYS A 200 1.42 -4.16 -12.88
C LYS A 200 0.09 -3.44 -12.80
N THR A 201 0.12 -2.13 -12.56
CA THR A 201 -1.10 -1.31 -12.45
C THR A 201 -1.06 -0.15 -13.43
N GLN A 202 -2.13 -0.01 -14.19
CA GLN A 202 -2.36 1.12 -15.10
C GLN A 202 -3.66 1.79 -14.71
N SER A 203 -3.59 3.04 -14.25
CA SER A 203 -4.74 3.83 -13.82
C SER A 203 -4.89 5.10 -14.63
N LYS A 204 -6.13 5.49 -14.92
CA LYS A 204 -6.48 6.69 -15.67
C LYS A 204 -7.73 7.35 -15.11
N GLY A 205 -7.73 8.68 -15.04
CA GLY A 205 -8.91 9.46 -14.65
C GLY A 205 -9.23 9.43 -13.15
N TRP A 206 -8.30 9.06 -12.31
CA TRP A 206 -8.43 9.08 -10.85
C TRP A 206 -7.68 10.25 -10.24
N THR A 207 -8.30 10.94 -9.29
CA THR A 207 -7.61 11.83 -8.36
C THR A 207 -7.46 11.09 -7.04
N SER A 208 -6.21 10.87 -6.60
CA SER A 208 -5.92 10.08 -5.40
C SER A 208 -5.32 10.92 -4.29
N TYR A 209 -5.71 10.61 -3.06
CA TYR A 209 -5.15 11.18 -1.83
C TYR A 209 -4.75 10.05 -0.91
N ASN A 210 -3.61 10.20 -0.24
CA ASN A 210 -3.24 9.30 0.86
C ASN A 210 -3.61 9.93 2.21
N ILE A 211 -3.55 9.15 3.27
CA ILE A 211 -3.96 9.59 4.61
C ILE A 211 -3.13 10.77 5.12
N MET A 212 -1.86 10.89 4.70
CA MET A 212 -0.99 12.01 5.04
C MET A 212 -1.44 13.32 4.36
N GLN A 213 -2.21 13.21 3.29
CA GLN A 213 -2.81 14.34 2.57
C GLN A 213 -4.26 14.59 3.00
N ARG A 214 -4.71 14.04 4.14
CA ARG A 214 -6.08 14.13 4.62
C ARG A 214 -6.60 15.58 4.67
N LYS A 215 -5.78 16.53 5.11
CA LYS A 215 -6.15 17.96 5.18
C LYS A 215 -6.39 18.56 3.78
N ALA A 216 -5.68 18.10 2.75
CA ALA A 216 -5.83 18.54 1.36
C ALA A 216 -6.97 17.85 0.60
N ALA A 217 -7.42 16.70 1.10
CA ALA A 217 -8.51 15.96 0.48
C ALA A 217 -9.86 16.70 0.63
N PRO A 218 -10.78 16.58 -0.33
CA PRO A 218 -12.17 17.04 -0.21
C PRO A 218 -12.83 16.51 1.07
N GLN A 219 -13.73 17.29 1.66
CA GLN A 219 -14.36 16.97 2.96
C GLN A 219 -15.00 15.58 3.00
N ASN A 220 -15.71 15.21 1.95
CA ASN A 220 -16.38 13.92 1.81
C ASN A 220 -15.43 12.72 1.76
N LEU A 221 -14.14 12.93 1.54
CA LEU A 221 -13.13 11.87 1.49
C LEU A 221 -12.38 11.72 2.82
N ARG A 222 -12.35 12.76 3.68
CA ARG A 222 -11.48 12.82 4.85
C ARG A 222 -11.71 11.73 5.89
N GLU A 223 -12.92 11.19 5.97
CA GLU A 223 -13.30 10.15 6.93
C GLU A 223 -13.33 8.75 6.33
N ASN A 224 -12.94 8.63 5.04
CA ASN A 224 -13.10 7.40 4.28
C ASN A 224 -11.79 6.72 3.88
N PHE A 225 -10.66 7.03 4.54
CA PHE A 225 -9.38 6.41 4.20
C PHE A 225 -9.31 4.93 4.56
N TYR A 226 -9.93 4.53 5.67
CA TYR A 226 -9.90 3.17 6.21
C TYR A 226 -8.48 2.57 6.25
N VAL A 227 -8.37 1.25 6.28
CA VAL A 227 -7.09 0.54 6.34
C VAL A 227 -6.25 0.70 5.07
N SER A 228 -6.88 1.03 3.93
CA SER A 228 -6.15 1.22 2.67
C SER A 228 -5.18 2.42 2.71
N GLY A 229 -5.48 3.42 3.56
CA GLY A 229 -4.74 4.67 3.60
C GLY A 229 -4.82 5.51 2.32
N TRP A 230 -5.61 5.06 1.32
CA TRP A 230 -5.82 5.72 0.03
C TRP A 230 -7.30 5.89 -0.27
N VAL A 231 -7.66 7.02 -0.86
CA VAL A 231 -8.98 7.31 -1.45
C VAL A 231 -8.78 7.83 -2.87
N CYS A 232 -9.54 7.30 -3.81
CA CYS A 232 -9.44 7.67 -5.23
C CYS A 232 -10.81 8.12 -5.73
N GLN A 233 -10.90 9.36 -6.21
CA GLN A 233 -12.11 9.92 -6.80
C GLN A 233 -12.04 9.82 -8.33
N PRO A 234 -13.07 9.23 -8.99
CA PRO A 234 -13.04 9.07 -10.43
C PRO A 234 -13.53 10.33 -11.17
N ALA A 235 -12.88 10.66 -12.28
CA ALA A 235 -13.50 11.42 -13.35
C ALA A 235 -14.40 10.51 -14.22
N ALA A 236 -15.18 11.07 -15.10
CA ALA A 236 -15.98 10.28 -16.03
C ALA A 236 -15.11 9.33 -16.86
N GLY A 237 -15.43 8.05 -16.86
CA GLY A 237 -14.67 7.01 -17.55
C GLY A 237 -13.36 6.62 -16.91
N ALA A 238 -13.16 6.97 -15.63
CA ALA A 238 -11.99 6.54 -14.87
C ALA A 238 -11.85 5.01 -14.86
N SER A 239 -10.62 4.53 -15.00
CA SER A 239 -10.36 3.10 -15.09
C SER A 239 -9.03 2.72 -14.45
N THR A 240 -8.96 1.50 -13.96
CA THR A 240 -7.71 0.87 -13.50
C THR A 240 -7.66 -0.55 -14.02
N ARG A 241 -6.50 -0.94 -14.55
CA ARG A 241 -6.17 -2.29 -14.94
C ARG A 241 -5.03 -2.79 -14.07
N TRP A 242 -5.23 -3.92 -13.45
CA TRP A 242 -4.20 -4.67 -12.74
C TRP A 242 -3.87 -5.93 -13.54
N GLU A 243 -2.61 -6.29 -13.56
CA GLU A 243 -2.10 -7.51 -14.19
C GLU A 243 -1.09 -8.17 -13.27
N ASN A 244 -1.22 -9.45 -13.07
CA ASN A 244 -0.30 -10.24 -12.28
C ASN A 244 1.11 -10.19 -12.88
N SER A 245 2.09 -10.42 -12.04
CA SER A 245 3.50 -10.34 -12.38
C SER A 245 4.18 -11.67 -12.07
N ASP A 246 5.21 -12.00 -12.83
CA ASP A 246 6.11 -13.13 -12.61
C ASP A 246 7.31 -12.79 -11.68
N TYR A 247 7.27 -11.62 -11.03
CA TYR A 247 8.34 -11.18 -10.14
C TYR A 247 8.62 -12.14 -8.99
N ARG A 248 7.60 -12.87 -8.52
CA ARG A 248 7.69 -13.96 -7.54
C ARG A 248 6.78 -15.11 -7.97
N LYS A 249 7.12 -16.34 -7.56
CA LYS A 249 6.52 -17.57 -8.10
C LYS A 249 5.01 -17.69 -7.97
N ARG A 250 4.41 -17.15 -6.90
CA ARG A 250 2.98 -17.34 -6.62
C ARG A 250 2.11 -16.12 -6.89
N LEU A 251 2.68 -15.05 -7.41
CA LEU A 251 1.92 -13.85 -7.74
C LEU A 251 0.89 -14.09 -8.82
N ASP A 252 1.21 -14.94 -9.80
CA ASP A 252 0.31 -15.29 -10.91
C ASP A 252 -0.63 -16.47 -10.59
N SER A 253 -0.53 -17.08 -9.42
CA SER A 253 -1.40 -18.18 -8.98
C SER A 253 -2.67 -17.64 -8.30
N CYS A 254 -3.41 -16.77 -8.99
CA CYS A 254 -4.57 -16.08 -8.46
C CYS A 254 -5.86 -16.69 -9.03
N THR A 255 -6.81 -17.05 -8.16
CA THR A 255 -8.11 -17.62 -8.53
C THR A 255 -9.27 -16.73 -8.15
N ALA A 256 -9.04 -15.67 -7.39
CA ALA A 256 -10.06 -14.71 -7.03
C ALA A 256 -9.50 -13.29 -7.03
N ALA A 257 -10.35 -12.33 -7.38
CA ALA A 257 -10.08 -10.92 -7.21
C ALA A 257 -11.32 -10.20 -6.66
N ARG A 258 -11.10 -9.16 -5.86
CA ARG A 258 -12.17 -8.34 -5.25
C ARG A 258 -11.83 -6.88 -5.40
N VAL A 259 -12.72 -6.09 -5.98
CA VAL A 259 -12.59 -4.64 -6.11
C VAL A 259 -13.44 -3.98 -5.03
N PHE A 260 -12.85 -3.01 -4.31
CA PHE A 260 -13.50 -2.30 -3.21
C PHE A 260 -13.73 -0.84 -3.55
N PHE A 261 -14.94 -0.36 -3.25
CA PHE A 261 -15.35 1.02 -3.50
C PHE A 261 -16.55 1.43 -2.63
N ILE A 262 -16.82 2.73 -2.57
CA ILE A 262 -18.08 3.31 -2.09
C ILE A 262 -18.76 4.00 -3.26
N SER A 263 -20.08 3.81 -3.38
CA SER A 263 -20.92 4.51 -4.34
C SER A 263 -22.15 5.06 -3.60
N PRO A 264 -22.13 6.33 -3.15
CA PRO A 264 -23.24 6.89 -2.38
C PRO A 264 -24.51 7.07 -3.22
N GLY A 265 -24.36 7.32 -4.52
CA GLY A 265 -25.46 7.34 -5.50
C GLY A 265 -25.45 6.09 -6.40
N GLU A 266 -26.47 5.97 -7.24
CA GLU A 266 -26.48 4.92 -8.27
C GLU A 266 -25.30 5.11 -9.22
N SER A 267 -24.59 4.02 -9.52
CA SER A 267 -23.48 4.02 -10.44
C SER A 267 -23.50 2.80 -11.36
N ARG A 268 -22.89 2.94 -12.52
CA ARG A 268 -22.61 1.81 -13.42
C ARG A 268 -21.11 1.64 -13.53
N VAL A 269 -20.67 0.41 -13.29
CA VAL A 269 -19.27 0.03 -13.35
C VAL A 269 -19.08 -1.19 -14.25
N GLU A 270 -17.93 -1.28 -14.87
CA GLU A 270 -17.56 -2.37 -15.75
C GLU A 270 -16.33 -3.09 -15.19
N LEU A 271 -16.39 -4.42 -15.14
CA LEU A 271 -15.24 -5.27 -14.92
C LEU A 271 -14.89 -6.02 -16.19
N THR A 272 -13.60 -6.09 -16.50
CA THR A 272 -13.07 -6.95 -17.56
C THR A 272 -12.04 -7.89 -16.97
N LEU A 273 -12.32 -9.19 -17.06
CA LEU A 273 -11.43 -10.25 -16.57
C LEU A 273 -10.60 -10.79 -17.73
N ASN A 274 -9.28 -10.95 -17.52
CA ASN A 274 -8.33 -11.53 -18.46
C ASN A 274 -8.43 -10.90 -19.87
N ASP A 275 -8.69 -9.58 -19.90
CA ASP A 275 -8.82 -8.75 -21.11
C ASP A 275 -9.89 -9.21 -22.12
N SER A 276 -10.72 -10.18 -21.78
CA SER A 276 -11.71 -10.78 -22.70
C SER A 276 -13.13 -10.81 -22.14
N LEU A 277 -13.31 -11.19 -20.88
CA LEU A 277 -14.63 -11.37 -20.29
C LEU A 277 -15.06 -10.09 -19.59
N ARG A 278 -16.06 -9.43 -20.20
CA ARG A 278 -16.58 -8.14 -19.72
C ARG A 278 -17.96 -8.33 -19.09
N ARG A 279 -18.17 -7.64 -17.96
CA ARG A 279 -19.48 -7.55 -17.30
C ARG A 279 -19.70 -6.16 -16.73
N GLU A 280 -20.90 -5.64 -16.94
CA GLU A 280 -21.37 -4.40 -16.31
C GLU A 280 -22.21 -4.72 -15.08
N PHE A 281 -22.11 -3.84 -14.07
CA PHE A 281 -22.88 -3.89 -12.85
C PHE A 281 -23.53 -2.53 -12.63
N THR A 282 -24.85 -2.55 -12.36
CA THR A 282 -25.55 -1.40 -11.81
C THR A 282 -25.52 -1.52 -10.30
N VAL A 283 -25.02 -0.50 -9.65
CA VAL A 283 -24.82 -0.46 -8.20
C VAL A 283 -25.74 0.60 -7.64
N GLU A 284 -26.69 0.18 -6.82
CA GLU A 284 -27.55 1.10 -6.07
C GLU A 284 -26.74 1.95 -5.10
N GLY A 285 -27.16 3.20 -4.86
CA GLY A 285 -26.49 4.11 -3.96
C GLY A 285 -26.48 3.63 -2.51
N ALA A 286 -25.31 3.64 -1.84
CA ALA A 286 -25.18 3.49 -0.38
C ALA A 286 -23.82 3.99 0.12
N PRO A 287 -23.76 4.51 1.35
CA PRO A 287 -22.54 5.07 1.92
C PRO A 287 -21.49 4.01 2.35
N ASN A 288 -21.85 2.74 2.30
CA ASN A 288 -21.00 1.65 2.81
C ASN A 288 -19.98 1.17 1.78
N ILE A 289 -18.87 0.60 2.26
CA ILE A 289 -17.91 -0.09 1.40
C ILE A 289 -18.60 -1.29 0.75
N ARG A 290 -18.39 -1.41 -0.54
CA ARG A 290 -18.90 -2.51 -1.37
C ARG A 290 -17.77 -3.21 -2.06
N GLN A 291 -18.03 -4.44 -2.46
CA GLN A 291 -17.09 -5.21 -3.27
C GLN A 291 -17.80 -5.86 -4.45
N ILE A 292 -17.06 -5.98 -5.54
CA ILE A 292 -17.38 -6.90 -6.61
C ILE A 292 -16.30 -7.99 -6.57
N ALA A 293 -16.75 -9.22 -6.33
CA ALA A 293 -15.87 -10.39 -6.28
C ALA A 293 -15.98 -11.16 -7.59
N VAL A 294 -14.84 -11.57 -8.13
CA VAL A 294 -14.74 -12.46 -9.28
C VAL A 294 -13.88 -13.66 -8.91
N THR A 295 -14.36 -14.85 -9.22
CA THR A 295 -13.63 -16.11 -9.11
C THR A 295 -13.53 -16.77 -10.48
N ALA A 296 -12.35 -17.28 -10.80
CA ALA A 296 -12.06 -17.98 -12.04
C ALA A 296 -10.93 -19.00 -11.80
N PRO A 297 -10.78 -20.00 -12.68
CA PRO A 297 -9.63 -20.93 -12.60
C PRO A 297 -8.29 -20.22 -12.57
N HIS A 298 -8.19 -19.10 -13.30
CA HIS A 298 -7.02 -18.25 -13.31
C HIS A 298 -7.43 -16.78 -13.54
N VAL A 299 -7.09 -15.91 -12.60
CA VAL A 299 -7.27 -14.45 -12.71
C VAL A 299 -5.90 -13.83 -12.99
N ARG A 300 -5.59 -13.58 -14.26
CA ARG A 300 -4.32 -12.97 -14.68
C ARG A 300 -4.39 -11.46 -14.71
N SER A 301 -5.49 -10.91 -15.17
CA SER A 301 -5.70 -9.46 -15.19
C SER A 301 -7.15 -9.12 -14.86
N LEU A 302 -7.34 -7.94 -14.25
CA LEU A 302 -8.65 -7.38 -13.97
C LEU A 302 -8.63 -5.90 -14.30
N SER A 303 -9.63 -5.43 -15.04
CA SER A 303 -9.87 -4.02 -15.27
C SER A 303 -11.18 -3.60 -14.61
N PHE A 304 -11.16 -2.44 -13.98
CA PHE A 304 -12.32 -1.80 -13.39
C PHE A 304 -12.51 -0.42 -14.00
N LYS A 305 -13.73 -0.10 -14.42
CA LYS A 305 -14.05 1.19 -15.04
C LYS A 305 -15.36 1.73 -14.49
N VAL A 306 -15.39 3.02 -14.15
CA VAL A 306 -16.60 3.75 -13.77
C VAL A 306 -17.21 4.31 -15.03
N LEU A 307 -18.41 3.83 -15.39
CA LEU A 307 -19.12 4.26 -16.60
C LEU A 307 -19.97 5.50 -16.35
N SER A 308 -20.66 5.51 -15.20
CA SER A 308 -21.49 6.65 -14.76
C SER A 308 -21.66 6.64 -13.23
N GLY A 309 -22.18 7.74 -12.67
CA GLY A 309 -22.38 7.86 -11.21
C GLY A 309 -21.06 8.10 -10.44
N ASN A 310 -20.16 8.89 -11.01
CA ASN A 310 -18.87 9.20 -10.43
C ASN A 310 -18.91 10.22 -9.28
N GLU A 311 -20.03 10.90 -9.07
CA GLU A 311 -20.19 11.89 -8.00
C GLU A 311 -20.19 11.21 -6.63
N GLY A 312 -19.27 11.62 -5.76
CA GLY A 312 -19.10 11.04 -4.43
C GLY A 312 -18.55 9.61 -4.42
N PHE A 313 -18.27 9.02 -5.59
CA PHE A 313 -17.69 7.69 -5.69
C PHE A 313 -16.26 7.67 -5.14
N ILE A 314 -15.91 6.62 -4.40
CA ILE A 314 -14.57 6.42 -3.82
C ILE A 314 -14.07 5.03 -4.22
N GLY A 315 -12.97 4.96 -4.97
CA GLY A 315 -12.26 3.73 -5.26
C GLY A 315 -11.13 3.49 -4.27
N TYR A 316 -10.98 2.26 -3.79
CA TYR A 316 -9.89 1.87 -2.89
C TYR A 316 -8.81 1.06 -3.61
N GLY A 317 -9.19 0.01 -4.29
CA GLY A 317 -8.28 -0.90 -4.95
C GLY A 317 -8.88 -2.28 -5.15
N ALA A 318 -8.01 -3.22 -5.47
CA ALA A 318 -8.40 -4.61 -5.62
C ALA A 318 -7.48 -5.53 -4.80
N VAL A 319 -8.01 -6.69 -4.41
CA VAL A 319 -7.25 -7.77 -3.79
C VAL A 319 -7.19 -8.93 -4.77
N PHE A 320 -5.98 -9.47 -4.95
CA PHE A 320 -5.70 -10.64 -5.78
C PHE A 320 -5.26 -11.78 -4.88
N GLU A 321 -5.98 -12.88 -4.91
CA GLU A 321 -5.79 -13.97 -3.94
C GLU A 321 -6.08 -15.34 -4.52
N ALA A 322 -5.56 -16.36 -3.84
CA ALA A 322 -5.97 -17.75 -3.94
C ALA A 322 -6.16 -18.32 -2.52
N ASP A 323 -6.73 -19.50 -2.43
CA ASP A 323 -6.89 -20.21 -1.15
C ASP A 323 -5.55 -20.42 -0.44
N GLY A 324 -5.46 -20.07 0.84
CA GLY A 324 -4.26 -20.14 1.66
C GLY A 324 -3.91 -18.80 2.31
N VAL A 325 -2.64 -18.39 2.27
CA VAL A 325 -2.19 -17.14 2.89
C VAL A 325 -2.28 -15.97 1.90
N VAL A 326 -2.86 -14.87 2.36
CA VAL A 326 -2.91 -13.60 1.65
C VAL A 326 -2.14 -12.56 2.47
N VAL A 327 -1.14 -11.93 1.87
CA VAL A 327 -0.40 -10.83 2.51
C VAL A 327 -0.72 -9.53 1.79
N ASP A 328 -1.47 -8.69 2.49
CA ASP A 328 -1.91 -7.39 1.99
C ASP A 328 -0.94 -6.30 2.47
N ASN A 329 -0.48 -5.46 1.56
CA ASN A 329 0.36 -4.32 1.87
C ASN A 329 -0.49 -3.03 1.86
N TYR A 330 -0.72 -2.47 3.05
CA TYR A 330 -1.45 -1.22 3.28
C TYR A 330 -0.52 -0.07 3.68
N SER A 331 0.76 -0.19 3.38
CA SER A 331 1.74 0.83 3.73
C SER A 331 1.58 2.08 2.88
N VAL A 332 1.79 3.23 3.52
CA VAL A 332 1.68 4.56 2.91
C VAL A 332 2.91 5.37 3.30
N ARG A 333 3.54 6.05 2.33
CA ARG A 333 4.70 6.90 2.57
C ARG A 333 4.44 7.97 3.62
N SER A 334 5.46 8.31 4.39
CA SER A 334 5.42 9.31 5.46
C SER A 334 4.47 8.97 6.61
N ASN A 335 4.04 7.72 6.73
CA ASN A 335 3.22 7.24 7.83
C ASN A 335 4.14 6.55 8.84
N ASN A 336 4.86 7.36 9.63
CA ASN A 336 5.82 6.89 10.62
C ASN A 336 5.15 6.70 11.98
#